data_f593f2b7a58498329a8764b9dc9eb2eb
#
_entry.id   f593f2b7a58498329a8764b9dc9eb2eb
#
_cell.length_a   1.000
_cell.length_b   1.000
_cell.length_c   1.000
_cell.angle_alpha   90.00
_cell.angle_beta   90.00
_cell.angle_gamma   90.00
#
_symmetry.space_group_name_H-M   'P 1'
#
loop_
_entity.id
_entity.type
_entity.pdbx_description
1 polymer ?
#
loop_
_entity_poly.entity_id
_entity_poly.type
_entity_poly.pdbx_seq_one_letter_code
_entity_poly.pdbx_strand_id
1 'polypeptide(L)'
;MYNNLMDSIGFVTKSDPEVGEAMQKELARQKRNLELIASENIVSPEVMAAMGSVLTNKYAEGYPGKRYYGGCECVDIVENIAIERAKKLFGANFANVQPHSGAQANTAAYFAVLQPGDTVLGMSLADGGHLTHGSPVNLSGKYFNFVSYGLDDETEKINYDTVQKLAEENK
;
A
#
# COMPACT_ATOMS: atom_id res chain seq x y z
N MET A 1 15.37 18.43 13.46
CA MET A 1 15.22 18.01 12.06
C MET A 1 13.92 18.49 11.41
N TYR A 2 12.98 19.07 12.13
CA TYR A 2 11.67 19.51 11.62
C TYR A 2 11.46 21.03 11.68
N ASN A 3 12.51 21.82 11.79
CA ASN A 3 12.43 23.26 12.03
C ASN A 3 12.01 24.12 10.82
N ASN A 4 11.83 23.54 9.64
CA ASN A 4 11.47 24.27 8.42
C ASN A 4 10.19 23.78 7.73
N LEU A 5 9.44 22.91 8.37
CA LEU A 5 8.12 22.52 7.91
C LEU A 5 7.10 23.51 8.48
N MET A 6 6.10 23.86 7.68
CA MET A 6 4.89 24.44 8.24
C MET A 6 4.52 23.65 9.48
N ASP A 7 4.41 24.29 10.63
CA ASP A 7 3.91 23.65 11.85
C ASP A 7 2.46 23.23 11.61
N SER A 8 2.29 22.09 10.94
CA SER A 8 0.97 21.56 10.58
C SER A 8 0.15 21.24 11.84
N ILE A 9 0.82 20.81 12.92
CA ILE A 9 0.15 20.53 14.20
C ILE A 9 -0.35 21.85 14.79
N GLY A 10 0.50 22.87 14.91
CA GLY A 10 0.09 24.18 15.40
C GLY A 10 -0.94 24.85 14.52
N PHE A 11 -0.87 24.64 13.21
CA PHE A 11 -1.89 25.16 12.28
C PHE A 11 -3.26 24.50 12.52
N VAL A 12 -3.31 23.17 12.64
CA VAL A 12 -4.56 22.44 12.91
C VAL A 12 -5.10 22.77 14.29
N THR A 13 -4.24 22.85 15.31
CA THR A 13 -4.62 23.17 16.69
C THR A 13 -5.39 24.50 16.81
N LYS A 14 -5.09 25.48 15.96
CA LYS A 14 -5.81 26.77 15.95
C LYS A 14 -7.27 26.66 15.54
N SER A 15 -7.59 25.69 14.69
CA SER A 15 -8.95 25.47 14.16
C SER A 15 -9.68 24.33 14.88
N ASP A 16 -8.93 23.32 15.29
CA ASP A 16 -9.43 22.11 15.97
C ASP A 16 -8.42 21.69 17.05
N PRO A 17 -8.60 22.16 18.30
CA PRO A 17 -7.71 21.84 19.40
C PRO A 17 -7.69 20.33 19.76
N GLU A 18 -8.81 19.62 19.59
CA GLU A 18 -8.89 18.18 19.94
C GLU A 18 -8.04 17.34 18.99
N VAL A 19 -8.16 17.59 17.68
CA VAL A 19 -7.32 16.93 16.67
C VAL A 19 -5.86 17.35 16.82
N GLY A 20 -5.60 18.63 17.07
CA GLY A 20 -4.25 19.13 17.31
C GLY A 20 -3.56 18.47 18.50
N GLU A 21 -4.27 18.26 19.61
CA GLU A 21 -3.77 17.54 20.77
C GLU A 21 -3.45 16.08 20.45
N ALA A 22 -4.34 15.40 19.71
CA ALA A 22 -4.11 14.04 19.27
C ALA A 22 -2.85 13.91 18.37
N MET A 23 -2.68 14.83 17.42
CA MET A 23 -1.48 14.89 16.57
C MET A 23 -0.19 15.12 17.39
N GLN A 24 -0.26 16.00 18.41
CA GLN A 24 0.88 16.23 19.30
C GLN A 24 1.25 14.98 20.13
N LYS A 25 0.25 14.25 20.63
CA LYS A 25 0.44 12.98 21.34
C LYS A 25 1.07 11.92 20.44
N GLU A 26 0.62 11.81 19.19
CA GLU A 26 1.18 10.88 18.21
C GLU A 26 2.62 11.24 17.84
N LEU A 27 2.93 12.51 17.64
CA LEU A 27 4.32 12.94 17.43
C LEU A 27 5.23 12.56 18.61
N ALA A 28 4.74 12.73 19.85
CA ALA A 28 5.46 12.35 21.04
C ALA A 28 5.66 10.83 21.14
N ARG A 29 4.64 10.04 20.76
CA ARG A 29 4.70 8.59 20.68
C ARG A 29 5.78 8.13 19.70
N GLN A 30 5.75 8.62 18.49
CA GLN A 30 6.71 8.25 17.43
C GLN A 30 8.16 8.62 17.80
N LYS A 31 8.36 9.73 18.52
CA LYS A 31 9.70 10.12 18.98
C LYS A 31 10.24 9.24 20.11
N ARG A 32 9.36 8.66 20.90
CA ARG A 32 9.73 7.86 22.09
C ARG A 32 9.88 6.38 21.79
N ASN A 33 9.06 5.84 20.90
CA ASN A 33 8.95 4.41 20.67
C ASN A 33 9.78 4.00 19.44
N LEU A 34 10.30 2.76 19.49
CA LEU A 34 10.79 2.08 18.29
C LEU A 34 9.62 1.35 17.65
N GLU A 35 9.40 1.62 16.38
CA GLU A 35 8.38 0.93 15.60
C GLU A 35 8.93 -0.41 15.08
N LEU A 36 8.26 -1.51 15.45
CA LEU A 36 8.66 -2.87 15.09
C LEU A 36 7.71 -3.54 14.10
N ILE A 37 6.70 -2.82 13.60
CA ILE A 37 5.81 -3.31 12.55
C ILE A 37 6.52 -3.15 11.20
N ALA A 38 6.88 -4.27 10.58
CA ALA A 38 7.68 -4.30 9.36
C ALA A 38 7.06 -3.58 8.16
N SER A 39 5.73 -3.41 8.13
CA SER A 39 4.99 -2.72 7.09
C SER A 39 4.87 -1.20 7.31
N GLU A 40 5.35 -0.68 8.43
CA GLU A 40 5.34 0.76 8.71
C GLU A 40 6.66 1.42 8.31
N ASN A 41 6.57 2.66 7.87
CA ASN A 41 7.73 3.50 7.56
C ASN A 41 7.47 4.95 8.01
N ILE A 42 8.54 5.64 8.36
CA ILE A 42 8.50 7.07 8.65
C ILE A 42 8.81 7.81 7.36
N VAL A 43 7.79 8.43 6.79
CA VAL A 43 7.91 9.18 5.54
C VAL A 43 8.65 10.50 5.73
N SER A 44 9.23 11.03 4.66
CA SER A 44 9.86 12.34 4.71
C SER A 44 8.82 13.46 4.90
N PRO A 45 9.23 14.60 5.45
CA PRO A 45 8.37 15.77 5.60
C PRO A 45 7.73 16.23 4.29
N GLU A 46 8.46 16.11 3.18
CA GLU A 46 7.97 16.50 1.84
C GLU A 46 6.81 15.62 1.38
N VAL A 47 6.82 14.32 1.71
CA VAL A 47 5.70 13.41 1.43
C VAL A 47 4.46 13.85 2.21
N MET A 48 4.60 14.15 3.51
CA MET A 48 3.48 14.64 4.31
C MET A 48 2.93 15.97 3.78
N ALA A 49 3.80 16.90 3.38
CA ALA A 49 3.41 18.20 2.83
C ALA A 49 2.69 18.03 1.47
N ALA A 50 3.15 17.13 0.61
CA ALA A 50 2.51 16.85 -0.67
C ALA A 50 1.10 16.26 -0.50
N MET A 51 0.91 15.35 0.46
CA MET A 51 -0.40 14.76 0.76
C MET A 51 -1.41 15.80 1.26
N GLY A 52 -0.98 16.78 2.04
CA GLY A 52 -1.80 17.88 2.58
C GLY A 52 -1.86 19.11 1.68
N SER A 53 -1.47 19.02 0.41
CA SER A 53 -1.46 20.14 -0.53
C SER A 53 -2.82 20.39 -1.20
N VAL A 54 -2.88 21.43 -2.02
CA VAL A 54 -4.07 21.77 -2.82
C VAL A 54 -4.52 20.66 -3.79
N LEU A 55 -3.65 19.69 -4.09
CA LEU A 55 -3.99 18.52 -4.88
C LEU A 55 -5.09 17.68 -4.25
N THR A 56 -5.22 17.71 -2.92
CA THR A 56 -6.28 17.05 -2.16
C THR A 56 -7.69 17.51 -2.56
N ASN A 57 -7.83 18.72 -3.08
CA ASN A 57 -9.11 19.29 -3.50
C ASN A 57 -9.56 18.84 -4.88
N LYS A 58 -8.70 18.14 -5.66
CA LYS A 58 -8.99 17.82 -7.04
C LYS A 58 -9.52 16.40 -7.22
N TYR A 59 -10.76 16.29 -7.68
CA TYR A 59 -11.35 15.02 -8.11
C TYR A 59 -10.84 14.68 -9.51
N ALA A 60 -10.14 13.55 -9.65
CA ALA A 60 -9.39 13.19 -10.86
C ALA A 60 -9.68 11.75 -11.33
N GLU A 61 -10.96 11.37 -11.40
CA GLU A 61 -11.37 10.06 -11.90
C GLU A 61 -10.91 9.86 -13.34
N GLY A 62 -10.43 8.65 -13.64
CA GLY A 62 -9.81 8.29 -14.92
C GLY A 62 -8.30 8.27 -14.83
N TYR A 63 -7.63 8.38 -15.97
CA TYR A 63 -6.17 8.33 -16.07
C TYR A 63 -5.61 9.61 -16.70
N PRO A 64 -4.32 9.91 -16.58
CA PRO A 64 -3.70 11.07 -17.22
C PRO A 64 -4.06 11.16 -18.72
N GLY A 65 -4.53 12.33 -19.13
CA GLY A 65 -5.02 12.56 -20.50
C GLY A 65 -6.36 11.92 -20.87
N LYS A 66 -6.97 11.15 -19.96
CA LYS A 66 -8.26 10.47 -20.13
C LYS A 66 -9.12 10.61 -18.87
N ARG A 67 -9.33 11.82 -18.42
CA ARG A 67 -10.14 12.13 -17.23
C ARG A 67 -11.60 12.29 -17.57
N TYR A 68 -12.47 11.95 -16.62
CA TYR A 68 -13.90 12.22 -16.72
C TYR A 68 -14.26 13.68 -16.42
N TYR A 69 -13.37 14.41 -15.75
CA TYR A 69 -13.58 15.80 -15.32
C TYR A 69 -12.48 16.73 -15.86
N GLY A 70 -12.84 18.01 -16.08
CA GLY A 70 -11.89 19.05 -16.48
C GLY A 70 -10.99 19.49 -15.31
N GLY A 71 -9.95 20.26 -15.64
CA GLY A 71 -9.02 20.87 -14.65
C GLY A 71 -8.04 19.87 -14.06
N CYS A 72 -7.71 18.79 -14.75
CA CYS A 72 -6.81 17.73 -14.27
C CYS A 72 -5.37 17.87 -14.80
N GLU A 73 -5.06 18.91 -15.53
CA GLU A 73 -3.76 19.10 -16.16
C GLU A 73 -2.59 19.07 -15.18
N CYS A 74 -2.77 19.62 -13.97
CA CYS A 74 -1.72 19.62 -12.93
C CYS A 74 -1.60 18.26 -12.23
N VAL A 75 -2.72 17.60 -11.92
CA VAL A 75 -2.67 16.25 -11.31
C VAL A 75 -2.15 15.23 -12.31
N ASP A 76 -2.40 15.39 -13.60
CA ASP A 76 -1.84 14.55 -14.67
C ASP A 76 -0.32 14.61 -14.67
N ILE A 77 0.27 15.78 -14.47
CA ILE A 77 1.73 15.94 -14.37
C ILE A 77 2.26 15.14 -13.18
N VAL A 78 1.64 15.28 -12.01
CA VAL A 78 2.09 14.60 -10.79
C VAL A 78 1.95 13.08 -10.92
N GLU A 79 0.82 12.60 -11.44
CA GLU A 79 0.60 11.18 -11.66
C GLU A 79 1.58 10.57 -12.67
N ASN A 80 1.83 11.26 -13.80
CA ASN A 80 2.82 10.82 -14.78
C ASN A 80 4.24 10.77 -14.20
N ILE A 81 4.63 11.74 -13.37
CA ILE A 81 5.92 11.71 -12.65
C ILE A 81 6.00 10.48 -11.75
N ALA A 82 4.93 10.16 -11.02
CA ALA A 82 4.90 8.98 -10.15
C ALA A 82 5.00 7.68 -10.97
N ILE A 83 4.27 7.56 -12.06
CA ILE A 83 4.32 6.41 -12.98
C ILE A 83 5.74 6.20 -13.52
N GLU A 84 6.37 7.23 -14.07
CA GLU A 84 7.70 7.11 -14.66
C GLU A 84 8.79 6.80 -13.60
N ARG A 85 8.66 7.36 -12.40
CA ARG A 85 9.56 7.04 -11.29
C ARG A 85 9.38 5.61 -10.79
N ALA A 86 8.14 5.12 -10.67
CA ALA A 86 7.85 3.73 -10.31
C ALA A 86 8.41 2.76 -11.36
N LYS A 87 8.17 3.01 -12.65
CA LYS A 87 8.76 2.22 -13.75
C LYS A 87 10.27 2.14 -13.67
N LYS A 88 10.92 3.28 -13.45
CA LYS A 88 12.39 3.34 -13.31
C LYS A 88 12.90 2.59 -12.09
N LEU A 89 12.21 2.74 -10.95
CA LEU A 89 12.61 2.13 -9.68
C LEU A 89 12.56 0.60 -9.73
N PHE A 90 11.50 0.06 -10.34
CA PHE A 90 11.26 -1.38 -10.40
C PHE A 90 11.70 -2.04 -11.72
N GLY A 91 12.25 -1.28 -12.67
CA GLY A 91 12.59 -1.80 -14.00
C GLY A 91 11.35 -2.29 -14.79
N ALA A 92 10.18 -1.72 -14.50
CA ALA A 92 8.91 -2.17 -15.08
C ALA A 92 8.56 -1.41 -16.35
N ASN A 93 7.89 -2.07 -17.29
CA ASN A 93 7.38 -1.44 -18.51
C ASN A 93 6.11 -0.60 -18.24
N PHE A 94 5.32 -0.99 -17.24
CA PHE A 94 4.07 -0.35 -16.87
C PHE A 94 4.00 -0.16 -15.36
N ALA A 95 3.30 0.86 -14.92
CA ALA A 95 2.98 1.09 -13.51
C ALA A 95 1.60 1.75 -13.38
N ASN A 96 0.84 1.35 -12.38
CA ASN A 96 -0.36 2.03 -11.93
C ASN A 96 -0.12 2.51 -10.49
N VAL A 97 -0.22 3.82 -10.29
CA VAL A 97 0.07 4.48 -9.00
C VAL A 97 -1.20 4.95 -8.27
N GLN A 98 -2.37 4.58 -8.78
CA GLN A 98 -3.66 5.02 -8.21
C GLN A 98 -4.13 4.25 -6.97
N PRO A 99 -3.75 2.97 -6.72
CA PRO A 99 -4.19 2.29 -5.52
C PRO A 99 -3.85 3.08 -4.25
N HIS A 100 -4.85 3.29 -3.38
CA HIS A 100 -4.66 4.02 -2.13
C HIS A 100 -3.96 3.20 -1.03
N SER A 101 -3.82 1.88 -1.24
CA SER A 101 -3.23 0.94 -0.28
C SER A 101 -2.67 -0.29 -0.98
N GLY A 102 -1.77 -1.03 -0.30
CA GLY A 102 -1.31 -2.34 -0.75
C GLY A 102 -2.45 -3.34 -0.92
N ALA A 103 -3.46 -3.29 -0.05
CA ALA A 103 -4.64 -4.15 -0.18
C ALA A 103 -5.41 -3.89 -1.48
N GLN A 104 -5.61 -2.62 -1.85
CA GLN A 104 -6.24 -2.28 -3.13
C GLN A 104 -5.38 -2.69 -4.33
N ALA A 105 -4.06 -2.50 -4.24
CA ALA A 105 -3.13 -2.91 -5.29
C ALA A 105 -3.18 -4.43 -5.52
N ASN A 106 -3.14 -5.22 -4.45
CA ASN A 106 -3.26 -6.67 -4.54
C ASN A 106 -4.61 -7.12 -5.09
N THR A 107 -5.71 -6.49 -4.66
CA THR A 107 -7.04 -6.74 -5.21
C THR A 107 -7.09 -6.48 -6.71
N ALA A 108 -6.55 -5.36 -7.17
CA ALA A 108 -6.48 -5.03 -8.59
C ALA A 108 -5.65 -6.06 -9.38
N ALA A 109 -4.52 -6.51 -8.82
CA ALA A 109 -3.67 -7.52 -9.43
C ALA A 109 -4.40 -8.86 -9.56
N TYR A 110 -5.10 -9.31 -8.53
CA TYR A 110 -5.89 -10.54 -8.59
C TYR A 110 -6.96 -10.47 -9.69
N PHE A 111 -7.80 -9.45 -9.67
CA PHE A 111 -8.87 -9.31 -10.66
C PHE A 111 -8.39 -9.02 -12.09
N ALA A 112 -7.13 -8.64 -12.27
CA ALA A 112 -6.54 -8.52 -13.61
C ALA A 112 -6.26 -9.88 -14.26
N VAL A 113 -6.04 -10.94 -13.48
CA VAL A 113 -5.57 -12.25 -13.98
C VAL A 113 -6.41 -13.44 -13.51
N LEU A 114 -7.32 -13.24 -12.55
CA LEU A 114 -8.11 -14.30 -11.93
C LEU A 114 -9.61 -14.00 -12.00
N GLN A 115 -10.39 -15.08 -11.92
CA GLN A 115 -11.83 -15.04 -11.71
C GLN A 115 -12.17 -15.49 -10.27
N PRO A 116 -13.31 -15.06 -9.68
CA PRO A 116 -13.74 -15.57 -8.40
C PRO A 116 -13.81 -17.10 -8.39
N GLY A 117 -13.19 -17.73 -7.38
CA GLY A 117 -13.07 -19.18 -7.25
C GLY A 117 -11.78 -19.79 -7.78
N ASP A 118 -10.97 -19.01 -8.51
CA ASP A 118 -9.66 -19.51 -8.96
C ASP A 118 -8.74 -19.81 -7.77
N THR A 119 -7.84 -20.77 -7.98
CA THR A 119 -6.87 -21.20 -6.96
C THR A 119 -5.62 -20.32 -6.99
N VAL A 120 -5.17 -19.91 -5.82
CA VAL A 120 -3.95 -19.12 -5.62
C VAL A 120 -3.07 -19.79 -4.59
N LEU A 121 -1.80 -19.97 -4.90
CA LEU A 121 -0.81 -20.42 -3.93
C LEU A 121 -0.15 -19.21 -3.27
N GLY A 122 -0.27 -19.11 -1.95
CA GLY A 122 0.24 -17.98 -1.17
C GLY A 122 0.97 -18.39 0.09
N MET A 123 1.81 -17.50 0.62
CA MET A 123 2.50 -17.75 1.87
C MET A 123 1.54 -17.66 3.06
N SER A 124 1.65 -18.60 3.99
CA SER A 124 0.90 -18.61 5.25
C SER A 124 1.11 -17.31 6.04
N LEU A 125 0.05 -16.79 6.65
CA LEU A 125 0.11 -15.60 7.50
C LEU A 125 1.06 -15.80 8.70
N ALA A 126 1.09 -17.01 9.26
CA ALA A 126 1.97 -17.35 10.39
C ALA A 126 3.46 -17.30 10.03
N ASP A 127 3.77 -17.50 8.76
CA ASP A 127 5.14 -17.62 8.26
C ASP A 127 5.62 -16.37 7.50
N GLY A 128 4.90 -15.26 7.61
CA GLY A 128 5.27 -13.99 6.99
C GLY A 128 4.41 -13.58 5.80
N GLY A 129 3.34 -14.33 5.49
CA GLY A 129 2.34 -13.92 4.52
C GLY A 129 1.58 -12.67 4.99
N HIS A 130 0.86 -12.03 4.07
CA HIS A 130 0.02 -10.87 4.36
C HIS A 130 -1.45 -11.27 4.42
N LEU A 131 -2.29 -10.47 5.11
CA LEU A 131 -3.75 -10.70 5.15
C LEU A 131 -4.36 -10.81 3.75
N THR A 132 -3.85 -10.06 2.77
CA THR A 132 -4.29 -10.12 1.37
C THR A 132 -3.81 -11.35 0.61
N HIS A 133 -3.10 -12.26 1.25
CA HIS A 133 -2.69 -13.55 0.69
C HIS A 133 -3.61 -14.70 1.17
N GLY A 134 -4.93 -14.49 1.11
CA GLY A 134 -5.90 -15.54 1.32
C GLY A 134 -6.43 -15.68 2.74
N SER A 135 -6.21 -14.71 3.64
CA SER A 135 -6.83 -14.75 4.96
C SER A 135 -8.36 -14.82 4.85
N PRO A 136 -9.05 -15.72 5.60
CA PRO A 136 -10.51 -15.88 5.54
C PRO A 136 -11.29 -14.60 5.87
N VAL A 137 -10.68 -13.66 6.59
CA VAL A 137 -11.31 -12.38 6.94
C VAL A 137 -11.07 -11.30 5.87
N ASN A 138 -10.19 -11.58 4.91
CA ASN A 138 -9.85 -10.67 3.83
C ASN A 138 -10.64 -11.00 2.56
N LEU A 139 -10.80 -10.00 1.67
CA LEU A 139 -11.45 -10.18 0.38
C LEU A 139 -10.81 -11.31 -0.43
N SER A 140 -9.48 -11.42 -0.42
CA SER A 140 -8.76 -12.46 -1.14
C SER A 140 -9.20 -13.88 -0.76
N GLY A 141 -9.29 -14.18 0.53
CA GLY A 141 -9.76 -15.49 1.02
C GLY A 141 -11.25 -15.74 0.87
N LYS A 142 -12.04 -14.68 0.58
CA LYS A 142 -13.48 -14.81 0.31
C LYS A 142 -13.80 -15.04 -1.16
N TYR A 143 -12.97 -14.54 -2.06
CA TYR A 143 -13.21 -14.59 -3.50
C TYR A 143 -12.41 -15.68 -4.21
N PHE A 144 -11.26 -16.06 -3.66
CA PHE A 144 -10.34 -17.02 -4.27
C PHE A 144 -10.09 -18.21 -3.35
N ASN A 145 -9.74 -19.35 -3.95
CA ASN A 145 -9.35 -20.54 -3.22
C ASN A 145 -7.86 -20.53 -2.92
N PHE A 146 -7.48 -20.10 -1.72
CA PHE A 146 -6.07 -20.02 -1.34
C PHE A 146 -5.55 -21.33 -0.75
N VAL A 147 -4.46 -21.81 -1.33
CA VAL A 147 -3.62 -22.88 -0.80
C VAL A 147 -2.38 -22.24 -0.18
N SER A 148 -2.09 -22.54 1.08
CA SER A 148 -0.97 -21.91 1.77
C SER A 148 0.27 -22.82 1.79
N TYR A 149 1.44 -22.23 1.56
CA TYR A 149 2.73 -22.82 1.91
C TYR A 149 3.34 -22.07 3.11
N GLY A 150 4.17 -22.77 3.87
CA GLY A 150 4.89 -22.22 5.03
C GLY A 150 6.40 -22.32 4.89
N LEU A 151 7.06 -22.14 6.01
CA LEU A 151 8.48 -22.42 6.16
C LEU A 151 8.69 -23.87 6.58
N ASP A 152 9.86 -24.40 6.29
CA ASP A 152 10.33 -25.67 6.81
C ASP A 152 10.72 -25.50 8.27
N ASP A 153 10.20 -26.35 9.17
CA ASP A 153 10.34 -26.22 10.61
C ASP A 153 11.79 -26.31 11.12
N GLU A 154 12.67 -27.01 10.39
CA GLU A 154 14.06 -27.21 10.80
C GLU A 154 14.98 -26.10 10.27
N THR A 155 14.75 -25.69 9.02
CA THR A 155 15.63 -24.73 8.34
C THR A 155 15.16 -23.31 8.40
N GLU A 156 13.89 -23.07 8.79
CA GLU A 156 13.22 -21.77 8.79
C GLU A 156 13.26 -21.08 7.41
N LYS A 157 13.30 -21.88 6.34
CA LYS A 157 13.35 -21.41 4.93
C LYS A 157 12.19 -21.93 4.12
N ILE A 158 11.90 -21.25 3.02
CA ILE A 158 10.94 -21.73 2.04
C ILE A 158 11.50 -23.01 1.39
N ASN A 159 10.74 -24.11 1.48
CA ASN A 159 11.04 -25.35 0.78
C ASN A 159 10.37 -25.29 -0.60
N TYR A 160 11.14 -25.03 -1.65
CA TYR A 160 10.62 -24.88 -3.00
C TYR A 160 10.09 -26.19 -3.61
N ASP A 161 10.55 -27.35 -3.16
CA ASP A 161 9.98 -28.63 -3.58
C ASP A 161 8.55 -28.79 -3.06
N THR A 162 8.30 -28.37 -1.81
CA THR A 162 6.95 -28.31 -1.24
C THR A 162 6.06 -27.32 -2.00
N VAL A 163 6.58 -26.14 -2.34
CA VAL A 163 5.85 -25.14 -3.14
C VAL A 163 5.47 -25.70 -4.50
N GLN A 164 6.42 -26.35 -5.20
CA GLN A 164 6.17 -26.98 -6.49
C GLN A 164 5.10 -28.07 -6.40
N LYS A 165 5.22 -28.95 -5.41
CA LYS A 165 4.25 -30.03 -5.18
C LYS A 165 2.84 -29.49 -4.97
N LEU A 166 2.68 -28.47 -4.09
CA LEU A 166 1.40 -27.83 -3.84
C LEU A 166 0.82 -27.17 -5.11
N ALA A 167 1.67 -26.53 -5.92
CA ALA A 167 1.25 -25.96 -7.19
C ALA A 167 0.78 -27.01 -8.20
N GLU A 168 1.42 -28.18 -8.25
CA GLU A 168 1.05 -29.29 -9.14
C GLU A 168 -0.25 -29.98 -8.70
N GLU A 169 -0.45 -30.15 -7.40
CA GLU A 169 -1.64 -30.79 -6.82
C GLU A 169 -2.92 -29.93 -6.90
N ASN A 170 -2.77 -28.63 -7.08
CA ASN A 170 -3.88 -27.65 -7.03
C ASN A 170 -4.07 -26.88 -8.36
N LYS A 171 -3.70 -27.46 -9.47
CA LYS A 171 -3.91 -26.91 -10.82
C LYS A 171 -5.37 -26.90 -11.23
#